data_2e99668c357dad7ae68c6fa129cc95ce
#
_entry.id   2e99668c357dad7ae68c6fa129cc95ce
#
_cell.length_a   1.000
_cell.length_b   1.000
_cell.length_c   1.000
_cell.angle_alpha   90.00
_cell.angle_beta   90.00
_cell.angle_gamma   90.00
#
_symmetry.space_group_name_H-M   'P 1'
#
loop_
_entity.id
_entity.type
_entity.pdbx_description
1 polymer ?
#
loop_
_entity_poly.entity_id
_entity_poly.type
_entity_poly.pdbx_seq_one_letter_code
_entity_poly.pdbx_strand_id
1 'polypeptide(L)'
;GNKIINKNYGFHTYDSLIKVSENSIYDVASLTKVTSSTLSLMKLYDNNLFFLEKPLSYYLKTFKKTDKGNIPVKDFLLHKTGIRAWIPFHETTKNEDGEFKKKTLSNKYSRRYSTHLTDSLYLYKKYKKEIYNHIKETYFVDTDSVLYSGLFFYLVPEIVSKLSKLSFENFVGDIYSSLDLNKTLFNPLRKFPKNKIVPTENDDFFRMTQIHGVVHDEGAAMMDGVSGNAGLFSTANELGVIYQTFLNDGYYNGKKIFNSSTIALFTQCNYCFGKYHRGLGFDKPLPEYSIDDCTYSKYSSKKSYGHSGYTGTFVWVDPEYNLIYIFLSNRVYQTRENGKLYEYNIRTKIHDYIYESFLK
;
A
#
# COMPACT_ATOMS: atom_id res chain seq x y z
N GLY A 1 -18.89 9.82 10.94
CA GLY A 1 -19.00 8.53 11.64
C GLY A 1 -18.58 8.64 13.09
N ASN A 2 -19.09 7.76 13.92
CA ASN A 2 -18.73 7.71 15.33
C ASN A 2 -17.66 6.64 15.54
N LYS A 3 -16.61 6.94 16.34
CA LYS A 3 -15.71 5.91 16.84
C LYS A 3 -16.42 5.08 17.90
N ILE A 4 -16.66 3.80 17.60
CA ILE A 4 -17.29 2.88 18.53
C ILE A 4 -16.20 2.26 19.44
N ILE A 5 -15.09 1.85 18.85
CA ILE A 5 -13.95 1.24 19.54
C ILE A 5 -12.66 1.89 19.04
N ASN A 6 -11.82 2.35 19.98
CA ASN A 6 -10.45 2.76 19.70
C ASN A 6 -9.56 2.24 20.84
N LYS A 7 -8.85 1.16 20.59
CA LYS A 7 -8.04 0.49 21.60
C LYS A 7 -6.60 0.36 21.13
N ASN A 8 -5.67 0.62 22.05
CA ASN A 8 -4.24 0.53 21.82
C ASN A 8 -3.66 -0.48 22.81
N TYR A 9 -2.88 -1.44 22.32
CA TYR A 9 -2.32 -2.52 23.12
C TYR A 9 -0.82 -2.62 22.94
N GLY A 10 -0.11 -2.99 24.01
CA GLY A 10 1.32 -3.28 23.98
C GLY A 10 2.21 -2.06 23.81
N PHE A 11 3.38 -2.31 23.26
CA PHE A 11 4.49 -1.38 23.14
C PHE A 11 5.05 -1.40 21.72
N HIS A 12 5.85 -0.38 21.35
CA HIS A 12 6.50 -0.32 20.04
C HIS A 12 7.47 -1.49 19.84
N THR A 13 8.12 -1.92 20.90
CA THR A 13 9.17 -2.96 20.94
C THR A 13 9.02 -3.84 22.17
N TYR A 14 9.71 -4.99 22.21
CA TYR A 14 9.66 -5.94 23.34
C TYR A 14 10.37 -5.45 24.60
N ASP A 15 11.15 -4.36 24.54
CA ASP A 15 11.74 -3.70 25.70
C ASP A 15 10.70 -2.98 26.58
N SER A 16 9.48 -2.81 26.07
CA SER A 16 8.35 -2.19 26.75
C SER A 16 8.56 -0.73 27.18
N LEU A 17 9.45 0.01 26.51
CA LEU A 17 9.75 1.40 26.85
C LEU A 17 8.71 2.40 26.30
N ILE A 18 8.24 2.19 25.07
CA ILE A 18 7.32 3.11 24.41
C ILE A 18 5.97 2.42 24.22
N LYS A 19 4.96 2.86 24.98
CA LYS A 19 3.61 2.32 24.88
C LYS A 19 2.94 2.75 23.57
N VAL A 20 2.21 1.83 22.93
CA VAL A 20 1.37 2.14 21.78
C VAL A 20 0.27 3.13 22.17
N SER A 21 0.05 4.11 21.32
CA SER A 21 -0.99 5.12 21.47
C SER A 21 -1.75 5.34 20.15
N GLU A 22 -2.85 6.05 20.19
CA GLU A 22 -3.60 6.47 18.99
C GLU A 22 -2.78 7.36 18.03
N ASN A 23 -1.66 7.90 18.52
CA ASN A 23 -0.73 8.73 17.76
C ASN A 23 0.49 7.96 17.25
N SER A 24 0.62 6.68 17.52
CA SER A 24 1.69 5.85 17.01
C SER A 24 1.55 5.69 15.50
N ILE A 25 2.62 6.02 14.78
CA ILE A 25 2.66 6.04 13.31
C ILE A 25 3.25 4.73 12.82
N TYR A 26 2.51 4.02 11.97
CA TYR A 26 2.87 2.71 11.44
C TYR A 26 3.23 2.78 9.96
N ASP A 27 4.22 1.99 9.54
CA ASP A 27 4.37 1.61 8.14
C ASP A 27 3.17 0.74 7.74
N VAL A 28 2.33 1.26 6.86
CA VAL A 28 1.09 0.58 6.48
C VAL A 28 1.27 -0.38 5.30
N ALA A 29 2.49 -0.56 4.82
CA ALA A 29 2.85 -1.49 3.76
C ALA A 29 1.92 -1.37 2.54
N SER A 30 1.33 -2.48 2.10
CA SER A 30 0.47 -2.52 0.91
C SER A 30 -0.84 -1.72 1.02
N LEU A 31 -1.24 -1.25 2.21
CA LEU A 31 -2.33 -0.26 2.27
C LEU A 31 -1.97 1.02 1.49
N THR A 32 -0.69 1.28 1.25
CA THR A 32 -0.22 2.34 0.33
C THR A 32 -0.92 2.26 -1.02
N LYS A 33 -1.17 1.05 -1.55
CA LYS A 33 -1.82 0.86 -2.85
C LYS A 33 -3.21 1.48 -2.90
N VAL A 34 -4.00 1.29 -1.84
CA VAL A 34 -5.40 1.77 -1.79
C VAL A 34 -5.52 3.15 -1.16
N THR A 35 -4.60 3.51 -0.26
CA THR A 35 -4.66 4.77 0.51
C THR A 35 -3.90 5.91 -0.18
N SER A 36 -2.98 5.61 -1.12
CA SER A 36 -2.27 6.65 -1.88
C SER A 36 -2.38 6.45 -3.39
N SER A 37 -1.98 5.30 -3.94
CA SER A 37 -1.96 5.09 -5.39
C SER A 37 -3.35 5.09 -6.00
N THR A 38 -4.24 4.21 -5.56
CA THR A 38 -5.62 4.15 -6.05
C THR A 38 -6.37 5.44 -5.74
N LEU A 39 -6.17 6.00 -4.54
CA LEU A 39 -6.74 7.29 -4.16
C LEU A 39 -6.34 8.41 -5.14
N SER A 40 -5.07 8.46 -5.54
CA SER A 40 -4.57 9.41 -6.54
C SER A 40 -5.18 9.16 -7.93
N LEU A 41 -5.30 7.90 -8.34
CA LEU A 41 -5.92 7.54 -9.62
C LEU A 41 -7.42 7.88 -9.65
N MET A 42 -8.13 7.66 -8.53
CA MET A 42 -9.53 8.10 -8.36
C MET A 42 -9.67 9.62 -8.55
N LYS A 43 -8.77 10.40 -7.93
CA LYS A 43 -8.80 11.87 -8.07
C LYS A 43 -8.49 12.32 -9.49
N LEU A 44 -7.56 11.68 -10.17
CA LEU A 44 -7.26 11.94 -11.57
C LEU A 44 -8.42 11.52 -12.49
N TYR A 45 -9.13 10.43 -12.15
CA TYR A 45 -10.33 9.99 -12.86
C TYR A 45 -11.46 11.02 -12.71
N ASP A 46 -11.71 11.51 -11.50
CA ASP A 46 -12.68 12.60 -11.24
C ASP A 46 -12.40 13.85 -12.06
N ASN A 47 -11.12 14.15 -12.30
CA ASN A 47 -10.67 15.29 -13.07
C ASN A 47 -10.58 15.02 -14.58
N ASN A 48 -11.06 13.87 -15.08
CA ASN A 48 -10.99 13.45 -16.48
C ASN A 48 -9.54 13.41 -17.05
N LEU A 49 -8.56 13.11 -16.22
CA LEU A 49 -7.15 12.98 -16.61
C LEU A 49 -6.69 11.52 -16.70
N PHE A 50 -7.39 10.60 -16.05
CA PHE A 50 -7.09 9.18 -16.03
C PHE A 50 -8.27 8.36 -16.56
N PHE A 51 -8.00 7.40 -17.44
CA PHE A 51 -9.01 6.59 -18.13
C PHE A 51 -8.65 5.12 -18.00
N LEU A 52 -9.54 4.33 -17.42
CA LEU A 52 -9.32 2.91 -17.09
C LEU A 52 -9.05 2.01 -18.29
N GLU A 53 -9.69 2.32 -19.44
CA GLU A 53 -9.59 1.54 -20.67
C GLU A 53 -8.34 1.85 -21.52
N LYS A 54 -7.60 2.90 -21.18
CA LYS A 54 -6.38 3.23 -21.90
C LYS A 54 -5.25 2.26 -21.54
N PRO A 55 -4.43 1.86 -22.52
CA PRO A 55 -3.31 0.97 -22.28
C PRO A 55 -2.19 1.66 -21.49
N LEU A 56 -1.36 0.88 -20.81
CA LEU A 56 -0.21 1.38 -20.03
C LEU A 56 0.69 2.31 -20.86
N SER A 57 0.91 1.99 -22.14
CA SER A 57 1.73 2.82 -23.05
C SER A 57 1.14 4.20 -23.37
N TYR A 58 -0.15 4.40 -23.17
CA TYR A 58 -0.77 5.72 -23.26
C TYR A 58 -0.19 6.67 -22.20
N TYR A 59 -0.02 6.19 -20.99
CA TYR A 59 0.54 6.94 -19.86
C TYR A 59 2.06 6.93 -19.85
N LEU A 60 2.66 5.76 -20.11
CA LEU A 60 4.10 5.54 -20.04
C LEU A 60 4.65 5.11 -21.41
N LYS A 61 5.01 6.08 -22.25
CA LYS A 61 5.52 5.82 -23.62
C LYS A 61 6.70 4.87 -23.66
N THR A 62 7.46 4.76 -22.56
CA THR A 62 8.59 3.84 -22.43
C THR A 62 8.17 2.36 -22.43
N PHE A 63 6.87 2.06 -22.27
CA PHE A 63 6.30 0.71 -22.36
C PHE A 63 5.73 0.37 -23.75
N LYS A 64 5.75 1.30 -24.72
CA LYS A 64 5.12 1.13 -26.05
C LYS A 64 5.59 -0.12 -26.81
N LYS A 65 6.85 -0.53 -26.61
CA LYS A 65 7.46 -1.69 -27.29
C LYS A 65 7.56 -2.92 -26.38
N THR A 66 6.77 -2.98 -25.31
CA THR A 66 6.72 -4.14 -24.41
C THR A 66 5.36 -4.82 -24.51
N ASP A 67 5.31 -6.08 -24.15
CA ASP A 67 4.09 -6.89 -24.04
C ASP A 67 3.06 -6.27 -23.08
N LYS A 68 3.54 -5.56 -22.05
CA LYS A 68 2.71 -4.87 -21.04
C LYS A 68 2.10 -3.57 -21.55
N GLY A 69 2.69 -3.01 -22.61
CA GLY A 69 2.30 -1.68 -23.10
C GLY A 69 0.87 -1.58 -23.62
N ASN A 70 0.32 -2.67 -24.16
CA ASN A 70 -1.04 -2.71 -24.71
C ASN A 70 -2.11 -3.09 -23.70
N ILE A 71 -1.74 -3.48 -22.49
CA ILE A 71 -2.69 -3.90 -21.45
C ILE A 71 -3.39 -2.65 -20.87
N PRO A 72 -4.75 -2.63 -20.80
CA PRO A 72 -5.50 -1.57 -20.13
C PRO A 72 -5.11 -1.43 -18.67
N VAL A 73 -4.99 -0.20 -18.17
CA VAL A 73 -4.55 0.01 -16.77
C VAL A 73 -5.52 -0.55 -15.73
N LYS A 74 -6.81 -0.70 -16.06
CA LYS A 74 -7.78 -1.38 -15.21
C LYS A 74 -7.39 -2.82 -14.90
N ASP A 75 -6.80 -3.54 -15.86
CA ASP A 75 -6.45 -4.96 -15.69
C ASP A 75 -5.29 -5.14 -14.70
N PHE A 76 -4.38 -4.16 -14.62
CA PHE A 76 -3.37 -4.12 -13.55
C PHE A 76 -4.00 -3.86 -12.17
N LEU A 77 -4.97 -2.93 -12.09
CA LEU A 77 -5.69 -2.65 -10.84
C LEU A 77 -6.53 -3.84 -10.36
N LEU A 78 -7.02 -4.65 -11.27
CA LEU A 78 -7.76 -5.89 -11.02
C LEU A 78 -6.85 -7.10 -10.77
N HIS A 79 -5.53 -6.96 -10.92
CA HIS A 79 -4.57 -8.06 -10.87
C HIS A 79 -4.87 -9.22 -11.85
N LYS A 80 -5.39 -8.89 -13.04
CA LYS A 80 -5.80 -9.86 -14.08
C LYS A 80 -4.74 -10.09 -15.16
N THR A 81 -3.59 -9.40 -15.04
CA THR A 81 -2.60 -9.36 -16.10
C THR A 81 -1.71 -10.60 -16.16
N GLY A 82 -1.67 -11.41 -15.10
CA GLY A 82 -0.69 -12.51 -14.99
C GLY A 82 0.76 -12.04 -14.82
N ILE A 83 1.04 -10.73 -14.72
CA ILE A 83 2.39 -10.26 -14.42
C ILE A 83 2.84 -10.82 -13.07
N ARG A 84 4.08 -11.31 -12.97
CA ARG A 84 4.58 -11.93 -11.73
C ARG A 84 4.31 -11.03 -10.50
N ALA A 85 4.13 -11.68 -9.34
CA ALA A 85 3.69 -11.01 -8.11
C ALA A 85 4.68 -9.94 -7.63
N TRP A 86 5.98 -10.25 -7.68
CA TRP A 86 7.03 -9.48 -7.05
C TRP A 86 8.39 -9.70 -7.71
N ILE A 87 9.28 -8.70 -7.67
CA ILE A 87 10.69 -8.76 -8.07
C ILE A 87 11.55 -8.36 -6.86
N PRO A 88 12.52 -9.21 -6.45
CA PRO A 88 13.45 -8.88 -5.38
C PRO A 88 14.49 -7.85 -5.88
N PHE A 89 14.09 -6.60 -6.03
CA PHE A 89 14.96 -5.55 -6.59
C PHE A 89 16.27 -5.38 -5.83
N HIS A 90 16.30 -5.64 -4.52
CA HIS A 90 17.50 -5.59 -3.72
C HIS A 90 18.54 -6.63 -4.18
N GLU A 91 18.12 -7.81 -4.63
CA GLU A 91 19.03 -8.81 -5.19
C GLU A 91 19.67 -8.35 -6.50
N THR A 92 19.00 -7.49 -7.27
CA THR A 92 19.57 -6.94 -8.50
C THR A 92 20.76 -6.00 -8.24
N THR A 93 20.97 -5.59 -7.00
CA THR A 93 22.16 -4.81 -6.57
C THR A 93 23.39 -5.67 -6.32
N LYS A 94 23.24 -7.00 -6.29
CA LYS A 94 24.29 -7.97 -6.03
C LYS A 94 24.78 -8.64 -7.32
N ASN A 95 26.05 -9.10 -7.32
CA ASN A 95 26.62 -9.96 -8.35
C ASN A 95 26.26 -11.44 -8.07
N GLU A 96 26.78 -12.36 -8.89
CA GLU A 96 26.55 -13.81 -8.75
C GLU A 96 27.18 -14.38 -7.46
N ASP A 97 28.20 -13.74 -6.91
CA ASP A 97 28.85 -14.12 -5.65
C ASP A 97 28.08 -13.58 -4.42
N GLY A 98 26.97 -12.86 -4.61
CA GLY A 98 26.17 -12.23 -3.54
C GLY A 98 26.74 -10.92 -3.03
N GLU A 99 27.86 -10.42 -3.58
CA GLU A 99 28.44 -9.14 -3.22
C GLU A 99 27.73 -7.97 -3.92
N PHE A 100 27.67 -6.81 -3.27
CA PHE A 100 27.12 -5.62 -3.90
C PHE A 100 27.93 -5.17 -5.13
N LYS A 101 27.26 -5.00 -6.24
CA LYS A 101 27.84 -4.47 -7.47
C LYS A 101 28.53 -3.13 -7.23
N LYS A 102 29.72 -2.96 -7.77
CA LYS A 102 30.45 -1.68 -7.69
C LYS A 102 29.56 -0.53 -8.14
N LYS A 103 29.65 0.60 -7.44
CA LYS A 103 28.92 1.85 -7.76
C LYS A 103 27.40 1.79 -7.60
N THR A 104 26.84 0.81 -6.89
CA THR A 104 25.42 0.68 -6.62
C THR A 104 25.04 1.28 -5.27
N LEU A 105 25.76 0.94 -4.22
CA LEU A 105 25.54 1.37 -2.84
C LEU A 105 26.71 2.16 -2.27
N SER A 106 26.46 2.95 -1.25
CA SER A 106 27.47 3.73 -0.51
C SER A 106 27.02 3.92 0.94
N ASN A 107 27.97 3.84 1.87
CA ASN A 107 27.73 4.17 3.29
C ASN A 107 27.82 5.69 3.56
N LYS A 108 28.11 6.49 2.52
CA LYS A 108 28.19 7.95 2.64
C LYS A 108 27.25 8.60 1.63
N TYR A 109 26.49 9.58 2.09
CA TYR A 109 25.70 10.45 1.22
C TYR A 109 26.58 11.19 0.22
N SER A 110 26.11 11.30 -1.00
CA SER A 110 26.66 12.18 -2.03
C SER A 110 25.60 12.49 -3.09
N ARG A 111 25.85 13.47 -3.97
CA ARG A 111 24.95 13.77 -5.11
C ARG A 111 24.71 12.56 -6.02
N ARG A 112 25.60 11.57 -6.01
CA ARG A 112 25.49 10.32 -6.76
C ARG A 112 24.67 9.27 -6.01
N TYR A 113 24.89 9.16 -4.71
CA TYR A 113 24.26 8.22 -3.80
C TYR A 113 23.36 8.99 -2.84
N SER A 114 22.17 9.38 -3.34
CA SER A 114 21.24 10.25 -2.60
C SER A 114 19.89 9.59 -2.30
N THR A 115 19.64 8.38 -2.83
CA THR A 115 18.46 7.60 -2.43
C THR A 115 18.70 6.96 -1.07
N HIS A 116 17.93 7.35 -0.10
CA HIS A 116 18.13 6.99 1.31
C HIS A 116 17.49 5.64 1.61
N LEU A 117 18.27 4.62 1.96
CA LEU A 117 17.79 3.30 2.37
C LEU A 117 17.72 3.15 3.88
N THR A 118 18.70 3.71 4.58
CA THR A 118 18.81 3.80 6.06
C THR A 118 19.69 4.99 6.44
N ASP A 119 19.87 5.24 7.74
CA ASP A 119 20.73 6.32 8.25
C ASP A 119 22.19 6.26 7.73
N SER A 120 22.65 5.09 7.32
CA SER A 120 24.04 4.86 6.88
C SER A 120 24.16 4.12 5.55
N LEU A 121 23.08 3.95 4.79
CA LEU A 121 23.11 3.25 3.51
C LEU A 121 22.35 4.04 2.44
N TYR A 122 23.03 4.31 1.32
CA TYR A 122 22.51 5.11 0.21
C TYR A 122 22.67 4.37 -1.10
N LEU A 123 21.61 4.42 -1.93
CA LEU A 123 21.59 3.83 -3.26
C LEU A 123 21.88 4.89 -4.32
N TYR A 124 22.45 4.45 -5.44
CA TYR A 124 22.64 5.27 -6.62
C TYR A 124 21.32 5.88 -7.11
N LYS A 125 21.24 7.21 -7.16
CA LYS A 125 20.00 7.97 -7.43
C LYS A 125 19.26 7.61 -8.71
N LYS A 126 19.96 7.05 -9.71
CA LYS A 126 19.33 6.65 -10.97
C LYS A 126 18.85 5.20 -10.97
N TYR A 127 18.99 4.46 -9.85
CA TYR A 127 18.59 3.05 -9.77
C TYR A 127 17.09 2.83 -9.98
N LYS A 128 16.25 3.81 -9.72
CA LYS A 128 14.84 3.82 -10.09
C LYS A 128 14.61 3.44 -11.56
N LYS A 129 15.52 3.84 -12.45
CA LYS A 129 15.43 3.49 -13.89
C LYS A 129 15.63 1.99 -14.11
N GLU A 130 16.52 1.37 -13.33
CA GLU A 130 16.74 -0.09 -13.38
C GLU A 130 15.51 -0.84 -12.88
N ILE A 131 14.85 -0.38 -11.80
CA ILE A 131 13.59 -0.95 -11.33
C ILE A 131 12.54 -0.93 -12.46
N TYR A 132 12.41 0.16 -13.18
CA TYR A 132 11.47 0.25 -14.32
C TYR A 132 11.87 -0.66 -15.48
N ASN A 133 13.17 -0.86 -15.75
CA ASN A 133 13.65 -1.81 -16.76
C ASN A 133 13.29 -3.25 -16.36
N HIS A 134 13.55 -3.65 -15.12
CA HIS A 134 13.17 -4.98 -14.62
C HIS A 134 11.64 -5.21 -14.72
N ILE A 135 10.80 -4.19 -14.46
CA ILE A 135 9.36 -4.32 -14.64
C ILE A 135 9.00 -4.50 -16.13
N LYS A 136 9.66 -3.79 -17.04
CA LYS A 136 9.43 -3.94 -18.50
C LYS A 136 9.79 -5.32 -19.00
N GLU A 137 10.89 -5.89 -18.51
CA GLU A 137 11.48 -7.14 -18.95
C GLU A 137 10.89 -8.36 -18.23
N THR A 138 10.15 -8.14 -17.12
CA THR A 138 9.59 -9.26 -16.36
C THR A 138 8.57 -10.06 -17.19
N TYR A 139 8.45 -11.34 -16.89
CA TYR A 139 7.56 -12.27 -17.56
C TYR A 139 6.15 -12.28 -16.99
N PHE A 140 5.21 -12.81 -17.75
CA PHE A 140 3.90 -13.20 -17.26
C PHE A 140 3.93 -14.64 -16.74
N VAL A 141 3.21 -14.87 -15.66
CA VAL A 141 2.94 -16.22 -15.15
C VAL A 141 1.66 -16.69 -15.83
N ASP A 142 1.71 -17.85 -16.45
CA ASP A 142 0.50 -18.49 -16.95
C ASP A 142 -0.31 -18.98 -15.74
N THR A 143 -1.46 -18.37 -15.56
CA THR A 143 -2.33 -18.68 -14.42
C THR A 143 -3.78 -18.39 -14.77
N ASP A 144 -4.60 -19.36 -14.46
CA ASP A 144 -6.05 -19.21 -14.51
C ASP A 144 -6.62 -18.46 -13.29
N SER A 145 -5.82 -17.94 -12.36
CA SER A 145 -6.25 -17.29 -11.13
C SER A 145 -5.83 -15.82 -11.08
N VAL A 146 -6.44 -15.05 -10.20
CA VAL A 146 -5.96 -13.71 -9.86
C VAL A 146 -4.55 -13.85 -9.29
N LEU A 147 -3.57 -13.23 -9.96
CA LEU A 147 -2.21 -13.14 -9.46
C LEU A 147 -1.97 -11.75 -8.90
N TYR A 148 -2.05 -11.61 -7.57
CA TYR A 148 -1.73 -10.36 -6.91
C TYR A 148 -0.32 -9.90 -7.26
N SER A 149 -0.18 -8.70 -7.84
CA SER A 149 1.10 -8.13 -8.23
C SER A 149 1.25 -6.69 -7.77
N GLY A 150 2.37 -6.40 -7.12
CA GLY A 150 2.75 -5.05 -6.73
C GLY A 150 3.37 -4.21 -7.85
N LEU A 151 3.76 -4.82 -8.98
CA LEU A 151 4.65 -4.20 -9.97
C LEU A 151 4.06 -2.96 -10.66
N PHE A 152 2.77 -2.99 -11.00
CA PHE A 152 2.11 -1.81 -11.58
C PHE A 152 2.17 -0.60 -10.65
N PHE A 153 2.05 -0.83 -9.37
CA PHE A 153 2.02 0.26 -8.39
C PHE A 153 3.36 1.01 -8.29
N TYR A 154 4.49 0.38 -8.63
CA TYR A 154 5.77 1.11 -8.80
C TYR A 154 5.73 2.15 -9.92
N LEU A 155 4.84 1.97 -10.89
CA LEU A 155 4.69 2.88 -12.03
C LEU A 155 3.69 4.01 -11.77
N VAL A 156 2.76 3.84 -10.82
CA VAL A 156 1.72 4.83 -10.49
C VAL A 156 2.30 6.20 -10.14
N PRO A 157 3.38 6.34 -9.34
CA PRO A 157 3.99 7.64 -9.08
C PRO A 157 4.36 8.42 -10.33
N GLU A 158 4.85 7.74 -11.36
CA GLU A 158 5.20 8.40 -12.63
C GLU A 158 3.95 8.78 -13.44
N ILE A 159 2.93 7.91 -13.46
CA ILE A 159 1.64 8.21 -14.10
C ILE A 159 1.02 9.46 -13.46
N VAL A 160 0.91 9.47 -12.13
CA VAL A 160 0.35 10.60 -11.38
C VAL A 160 1.13 11.88 -11.66
N SER A 161 2.47 11.83 -11.58
CA SER A 161 3.30 13.02 -11.82
C SER A 161 3.18 13.56 -13.23
N LYS A 162 3.05 12.71 -14.24
CA LYS A 162 2.85 13.14 -15.64
C LYS A 162 1.50 13.79 -15.85
N LEU A 163 0.45 13.28 -15.25
CA LEU A 163 -0.92 13.78 -15.44
C LEU A 163 -1.19 15.03 -14.61
N SER A 164 -0.76 15.06 -13.35
CA SER A 164 -1.02 16.19 -12.44
C SER A 164 0.00 17.34 -12.56
N LYS A 165 1.20 17.08 -13.11
CA LYS A 165 2.37 17.98 -13.10
C LYS A 165 2.97 18.22 -11.71
N LEU A 166 2.53 17.49 -10.70
CA LEU A 166 3.07 17.48 -9.34
C LEU A 166 3.88 16.20 -9.10
N SER A 167 4.76 16.18 -8.12
CA SER A 167 5.30 14.91 -7.63
C SER A 167 4.15 14.06 -7.05
N PHE A 168 4.30 12.73 -7.06
CA PHE A 168 3.30 11.84 -6.47
C PHE A 168 3.06 12.14 -4.99
N GLU A 169 4.13 12.38 -4.23
CA GLU A 169 4.07 12.73 -2.81
C GLU A 169 3.26 14.03 -2.60
N ASN A 170 3.50 15.07 -3.40
CA ASN A 170 2.75 16.33 -3.30
C ASN A 170 1.29 16.16 -3.71
N PHE A 171 1.03 15.45 -4.82
CA PHE A 171 -0.34 15.25 -5.30
C PHE A 171 -1.21 14.52 -4.27
N VAL A 172 -0.71 13.42 -3.68
CA VAL A 172 -1.48 12.72 -2.65
C VAL A 172 -1.50 13.50 -1.34
N GLY A 173 -0.43 14.26 -1.05
CA GLY A 173 -0.36 15.17 0.10
C GLY A 173 -1.43 16.26 0.06
N ASP A 174 -1.76 16.80 -1.12
CA ASP A 174 -2.87 17.76 -1.28
C ASP A 174 -4.22 17.11 -0.97
N ILE A 175 -4.41 15.83 -1.32
CA ILE A 175 -5.62 15.08 -0.92
C ILE A 175 -5.66 14.92 0.59
N TYR A 176 -4.56 14.51 1.22
CA TYR A 176 -4.48 14.36 2.68
C TYR A 176 -4.72 15.69 3.41
N SER A 177 -4.15 16.78 2.90
CA SER A 177 -4.37 18.11 3.46
C SER A 177 -5.84 18.55 3.38
N SER A 178 -6.54 18.18 2.29
CA SER A 178 -7.98 18.46 2.15
C SER A 178 -8.86 17.66 3.11
N LEU A 179 -8.30 16.63 3.73
CA LEU A 179 -8.89 15.77 4.76
C LEU A 179 -8.35 16.08 6.17
N ASP A 180 -7.60 17.16 6.35
CA ASP A 180 -6.97 17.56 7.61
C ASP A 180 -6.00 16.49 8.19
N LEU A 181 -5.41 15.65 7.34
CA LEU A 181 -4.46 14.60 7.75
C LEU A 181 -3.04 15.15 7.82
N ASN A 182 -2.33 14.85 8.88
CA ASN A 182 -0.98 15.36 9.07
C ASN A 182 0.05 14.28 9.52
N LYS A 183 -0.41 13.06 9.78
CA LYS A 183 0.40 11.87 10.12
C LYS A 183 0.34 10.78 9.05
N THR A 184 -0.39 11.02 7.96
CA THR A 184 -0.45 10.17 6.78
C THR A 184 0.50 10.72 5.74
N LEU A 185 1.69 10.12 5.60
CA LEU A 185 2.77 10.68 4.79
C LEU A 185 3.82 9.63 4.42
N PHE A 186 4.62 9.92 3.42
CA PHE A 186 5.86 9.22 3.11
C PHE A 186 7.01 9.78 3.95
N ASN A 187 8.06 8.98 4.18
CA ASN A 187 9.28 9.40 4.87
C ASN A 187 9.02 10.18 6.17
N PRO A 188 8.36 9.59 7.16
CA PRO A 188 7.86 10.29 8.35
C PRO A 188 8.96 10.94 9.20
N LEU A 189 10.21 10.47 9.11
CA LEU A 189 11.35 11.07 9.82
C LEU A 189 11.65 12.52 9.40
N ARG A 190 11.12 12.98 8.26
CA ARG A 190 11.21 14.39 7.85
C ARG A 190 10.37 15.31 8.75
N LYS A 191 9.38 14.76 9.46
CA LYS A 191 8.41 15.53 10.26
C LYS A 191 8.30 15.07 11.71
N PHE A 192 8.55 13.82 11.99
CA PHE A 192 8.34 13.20 13.30
C PHE A 192 9.61 12.55 13.84
N PRO A 193 9.87 12.64 15.16
CA PRO A 193 10.96 11.90 15.78
C PRO A 193 10.68 10.40 15.81
N LYS A 194 11.72 9.58 15.84
CA LYS A 194 11.64 8.10 15.83
C LYS A 194 10.67 7.53 16.88
N ASN A 195 10.62 8.11 18.06
CA ASN A 195 9.75 7.62 19.15
C ASN A 195 8.24 7.77 18.90
N LYS A 196 7.83 8.47 17.84
CA LYS A 196 6.43 8.52 17.37
C LYS A 196 6.12 7.48 16.31
N ILE A 197 7.13 6.84 15.77
CA ILE A 197 7.02 5.89 14.68
C ILE A 197 7.30 4.49 15.23
N VAL A 198 6.50 3.52 14.84
CA VAL A 198 6.67 2.13 15.27
C VAL A 198 7.73 1.46 14.38
N PRO A 199 8.77 0.82 14.94
CA PRO A 199 9.74 0.07 14.14
C PRO A 199 9.10 -1.17 13.52
N THR A 200 9.61 -1.61 12.38
CA THR A 200 9.02 -2.74 11.63
C THR A 200 9.82 -4.03 11.76
N GLU A 201 11.09 -4.03 11.45
CA GLU A 201 11.91 -5.24 11.37
C GLU A 201 13.37 -4.97 11.76
N ASN A 202 14.09 -5.98 12.22
CA ASN A 202 15.55 -5.99 12.22
C ASN A 202 16.00 -6.68 10.92
N ASP A 203 16.30 -5.87 9.89
CA ASP A 203 16.72 -6.36 8.57
C ASP A 203 18.14 -6.91 8.66
N ASP A 204 18.30 -8.21 8.46
CA ASP A 204 19.55 -8.97 8.60
C ASP A 204 20.08 -9.53 7.26
N PHE A 205 19.49 -9.10 6.12
CA PHE A 205 19.86 -9.65 4.80
C PHE A 205 20.17 -8.59 3.72
N PHE A 206 19.66 -7.34 3.87
CA PHE A 206 19.88 -6.28 2.89
C PHE A 206 20.41 -5.00 3.52
N ARG A 207 19.69 -4.39 4.48
CA ARG A 207 20.05 -3.11 5.08
C ARG A 207 20.84 -3.26 6.38
N MET A 208 20.87 -4.47 6.94
CA MET A 208 21.67 -4.86 8.12
C MET A 208 21.46 -3.94 9.32
N THR A 209 20.20 -3.55 9.57
CA THR A 209 19.84 -2.63 10.65
C THR A 209 18.35 -2.73 11.01
N GLN A 210 17.96 -2.18 12.17
CA GLN A 210 16.58 -1.99 12.51
C GLN A 210 15.91 -0.98 11.57
N ILE A 211 14.83 -1.40 10.94
CA ILE A 211 14.00 -0.55 10.08
C ILE A 211 13.04 0.25 10.96
N HIS A 212 13.32 1.54 11.09
CA HIS A 212 12.59 2.42 11.98
C HIS A 212 12.40 3.82 11.34
N GLY A 213 11.17 4.11 10.90
CA GLY A 213 10.82 5.37 10.25
C GLY A 213 11.27 5.48 8.78
N VAL A 214 11.87 4.43 8.24
CA VAL A 214 12.07 4.20 6.81
C VAL A 214 11.16 3.05 6.37
N VAL A 215 10.75 3.03 5.11
CA VAL A 215 9.83 2.02 4.61
C VAL A 215 10.41 0.61 4.72
N HIS A 216 9.56 -0.35 5.14
CA HIS A 216 9.92 -1.75 5.28
C HIS A 216 10.24 -2.40 3.92
N ASP A 217 9.38 -2.22 2.92
CA ASP A 217 9.55 -2.77 1.57
C ASP A 217 10.85 -2.30 0.93
N GLU A 218 11.72 -3.25 0.56
CA GLU A 218 13.06 -2.96 0.02
C GLU A 218 12.97 -2.20 -1.31
N GLY A 219 12.04 -2.61 -2.19
CA GLY A 219 11.85 -1.96 -3.48
C GLY A 219 11.33 -0.54 -3.34
N ALA A 220 10.40 -0.28 -2.40
CA ALA A 220 9.93 1.07 -2.10
C ALA A 220 11.05 1.93 -1.48
N ALA A 221 11.91 1.36 -0.63
CA ALA A 221 13.09 2.05 -0.13
C ALA A 221 14.03 2.43 -1.27
N MET A 222 14.23 1.54 -2.27
CA MET A 222 15.03 1.83 -3.47
C MET A 222 14.38 2.88 -4.39
N MET A 223 13.11 3.23 -4.15
CA MET A 223 12.38 4.37 -4.76
C MET A 223 12.41 5.62 -3.88
N ASP A 224 13.38 5.72 -2.96
CA ASP A 224 13.53 6.83 -2.00
C ASP A 224 12.38 6.93 -0.98
N GLY A 225 11.77 5.80 -0.63
CA GLY A 225 10.66 5.71 0.30
C GLY A 225 9.30 6.20 -0.24
N VAL A 226 9.27 6.74 -1.47
CA VAL A 226 8.05 7.24 -2.12
C VAL A 226 7.68 6.34 -3.29
N SER A 227 6.89 5.31 -3.03
CA SER A 227 6.45 4.36 -4.04
C SER A 227 4.93 4.13 -3.96
N GLY A 228 4.36 3.63 -5.05
CA GLY A 228 2.91 3.38 -5.07
C GLY A 228 2.51 2.02 -4.50
N ASN A 229 3.45 1.09 -4.32
CA ASN A 229 3.18 -0.24 -3.77
C ASN A 229 3.27 -0.29 -2.24
N ALA A 230 4.13 0.53 -1.65
CA ALA A 230 4.41 0.65 -0.21
C ALA A 230 5.09 2.00 0.09
N GLY A 231 5.32 2.32 1.36
CA GLY A 231 6.05 3.51 1.80
C GLY A 231 5.21 4.54 2.51
N LEU A 232 3.89 4.39 2.52
CA LEU A 232 3.02 5.25 3.31
C LEU A 232 3.09 4.86 4.79
N PHE A 233 3.11 5.87 5.64
CA PHE A 233 2.95 5.75 7.09
C PHE A 233 1.67 6.44 7.50
N SER A 234 0.98 5.91 8.52
CA SER A 234 -0.27 6.49 9.01
C SER A 234 -0.61 6.04 10.42
N THR A 235 -1.70 6.59 10.95
CA THR A 235 -2.36 6.16 12.19
C THR A 235 -3.74 5.58 11.88
N ALA A 236 -4.31 4.80 12.81
CA ALA A 236 -5.65 4.24 12.63
C ALA A 236 -6.72 5.35 12.49
N ASN A 237 -6.57 6.43 13.23
CA ASN A 237 -7.49 7.56 13.17
C ASN A 237 -7.52 8.21 11.79
N GLU A 238 -6.36 8.47 11.18
CA GLU A 238 -6.30 9.13 9.88
C GLU A 238 -6.72 8.22 8.73
N LEU A 239 -6.41 6.92 8.80
CA LEU A 239 -7.00 5.95 7.88
C LEU A 239 -8.53 5.95 8.00
N GLY A 240 -9.07 6.04 9.22
CA GLY A 240 -10.51 6.13 9.46
C GLY A 240 -11.15 7.33 8.75
N VAL A 241 -10.51 8.49 8.75
CA VAL A 241 -11.01 9.69 8.04
C VAL A 241 -11.09 9.45 6.53
N ILE A 242 -10.06 8.84 5.93
CA ILE A 242 -10.05 8.56 4.50
C ILE A 242 -11.23 7.67 4.11
N TYR A 243 -11.42 6.56 4.82
CA TYR A 243 -12.46 5.59 4.47
C TYR A 243 -13.85 6.02 4.92
N GLN A 244 -13.95 6.87 5.96
CA GLN A 244 -15.21 7.52 6.30
C GLN A 244 -15.67 8.48 5.20
N THR A 245 -14.73 9.16 4.52
CA THR A 245 -15.05 9.99 3.35
C THR A 245 -15.69 9.16 2.24
N PHE A 246 -15.27 7.89 2.06
CA PHE A 246 -15.90 6.99 1.09
C PHE A 246 -17.33 6.61 1.49
N LEU A 247 -17.56 6.30 2.77
CA LEU A 247 -18.90 6.01 3.28
C LEU A 247 -19.84 7.24 3.26
N ASN A 248 -19.27 8.43 3.26
CA ASN A 248 -19.98 9.70 3.17
C ASN A 248 -20.09 10.22 1.72
N ASP A 249 -20.16 9.31 0.73
CA ASP A 249 -20.31 9.65 -0.70
C ASP A 249 -19.25 10.64 -1.23
N GLY A 250 -18.07 10.60 -0.65
CA GLY A 250 -16.94 11.44 -1.05
C GLY A 250 -16.87 12.80 -0.37
N TYR A 251 -17.67 13.05 0.68
CA TYR A 251 -17.66 14.32 1.41
C TYR A 251 -16.90 14.24 2.73
N TYR A 252 -16.16 15.29 3.02
CA TYR A 252 -15.51 15.54 4.31
C TYR A 252 -15.73 16.99 4.74
N ASN A 253 -16.23 17.19 5.95
CA ASN A 253 -16.53 18.53 6.52
C ASN A 253 -17.31 19.43 5.52
N GLY A 254 -18.32 18.87 4.84
CA GLY A 254 -19.14 19.58 3.86
C GLY A 254 -18.45 19.83 2.49
N LYS A 255 -17.16 19.49 2.35
CA LYS A 255 -16.44 19.62 1.08
C LYS A 255 -16.46 18.30 0.31
N LYS A 256 -16.69 18.38 -0.98
CA LYS A 256 -16.61 17.25 -1.89
C LYS A 256 -15.14 16.95 -2.21
N ILE A 257 -14.66 15.80 -1.83
CA ILE A 257 -13.29 15.32 -2.09
C ILE A 257 -13.27 14.42 -3.32
N PHE A 258 -14.26 13.50 -3.44
CA PHE A 258 -14.42 12.57 -4.55
C PHE A 258 -15.87 12.56 -5.05
N ASN A 259 -16.06 12.15 -6.31
CA ASN A 259 -17.40 11.81 -6.81
C ASN A 259 -17.84 10.46 -6.23
N SER A 260 -19.08 10.34 -5.77
CA SER A 260 -19.65 9.08 -5.28
C SER A 260 -19.63 7.98 -6.36
N SER A 261 -19.87 8.36 -7.63
CA SER A 261 -19.77 7.44 -8.77
C SER A 261 -18.37 6.88 -8.96
N THR A 262 -17.32 7.66 -8.70
CA THR A 262 -15.93 7.20 -8.76
C THR A 262 -15.62 6.26 -7.61
N ILE A 263 -16.06 6.57 -6.40
CA ILE A 263 -15.93 5.66 -5.26
C ILE A 263 -16.61 4.32 -5.59
N ALA A 264 -17.85 4.36 -6.05
CA ALA A 264 -18.58 3.16 -6.45
C ALA A 264 -17.84 2.37 -7.55
N LEU A 265 -17.36 3.04 -8.60
CA LEU A 265 -16.61 2.41 -9.69
C LEU A 265 -15.39 1.65 -9.20
N PHE A 266 -14.63 2.22 -8.27
CA PHE A 266 -13.38 1.61 -7.78
C PHE A 266 -13.59 0.55 -6.70
N THR A 267 -14.63 0.68 -5.87
CA THR A 267 -14.85 -0.20 -4.72
C THR A 267 -15.86 -1.32 -4.97
N GLN A 268 -16.73 -1.19 -5.97
CA GLN A 268 -17.69 -2.23 -6.33
C GLN A 268 -17.08 -3.33 -7.20
N CYS A 269 -17.82 -4.43 -7.32
CA CYS A 269 -17.42 -5.61 -8.07
C CYS A 269 -17.83 -5.54 -9.55
N ASN A 270 -17.58 -4.39 -10.21
CA ASN A 270 -18.04 -4.13 -11.58
C ASN A 270 -17.41 -5.05 -12.64
N TYR A 271 -16.26 -5.63 -12.31
CA TYR A 271 -15.51 -6.52 -13.20
C TYR A 271 -15.38 -7.93 -12.63
N CYS A 272 -16.24 -8.28 -11.66
CA CYS A 272 -16.20 -9.60 -11.05
C CYS A 272 -16.87 -10.64 -11.94
N PHE A 273 -16.16 -11.73 -12.21
CA PHE A 273 -16.70 -12.94 -12.82
C PHE A 273 -15.82 -14.14 -12.42
N GLY A 274 -16.45 -15.29 -12.15
CA GLY A 274 -15.73 -16.47 -11.69
C GLY A 274 -14.84 -16.15 -10.48
N LYS A 275 -13.57 -16.49 -10.58
CA LYS A 275 -12.56 -16.25 -9.55
C LYS A 275 -12.01 -14.82 -9.48
N TYR A 276 -12.34 -13.96 -10.44
CA TYR A 276 -11.93 -12.55 -10.42
C TYR A 276 -12.90 -11.72 -9.58
N HIS A 277 -12.62 -11.65 -8.27
CA HIS A 277 -13.46 -10.97 -7.29
C HIS A 277 -12.68 -9.83 -6.63
N ARG A 278 -12.56 -8.71 -7.37
CA ARG A 278 -11.83 -7.51 -6.92
C ARG A 278 -12.50 -6.22 -7.37
N GLY A 279 -12.36 -5.18 -6.56
CA GLY A 279 -12.50 -3.80 -7.02
C GLY A 279 -11.21 -3.32 -7.69
N LEU A 280 -11.21 -2.10 -8.22
CA LEU A 280 -10.02 -1.49 -8.83
C LEU A 280 -9.00 -1.11 -7.74
N GLY A 281 -8.05 -1.98 -7.49
CA GLY A 281 -7.05 -1.87 -6.43
C GLY A 281 -7.49 -2.43 -5.07
N PHE A 282 -8.79 -2.67 -4.85
CA PHE A 282 -9.34 -3.16 -3.58
C PHE A 282 -9.59 -4.66 -3.59
N ASP A 283 -9.39 -5.29 -2.44
CA ASP A 283 -9.89 -6.64 -2.17
C ASP A 283 -11.40 -6.59 -1.96
N LYS A 284 -12.08 -7.65 -2.40
CA LYS A 284 -13.51 -7.87 -2.23
C LYS A 284 -13.76 -9.23 -1.56
N PRO A 285 -14.91 -9.42 -0.91
CA PRO A 285 -15.28 -10.75 -0.44
C PRO A 285 -15.27 -11.75 -1.59
N LEU A 286 -14.68 -12.92 -1.35
CA LEU A 286 -14.75 -14.03 -2.30
C LEU A 286 -16.18 -14.55 -2.42
N PRO A 287 -16.54 -15.22 -3.54
CA PRO A 287 -17.86 -15.86 -3.70
C PRO A 287 -18.18 -16.83 -2.57
N GLU A 288 -17.19 -17.64 -2.18
CA GLU A 288 -17.24 -18.57 -1.06
C GLU A 288 -16.20 -18.15 0.00
N TYR A 289 -16.64 -18.05 1.25
CA TYR A 289 -15.77 -17.71 2.37
C TYR A 289 -14.94 -18.91 2.81
N SER A 290 -13.63 -18.70 2.95
CA SER A 290 -12.70 -19.65 3.58
C SER A 290 -11.87 -18.90 4.61
N ILE A 291 -11.75 -19.43 5.81
CA ILE A 291 -10.94 -18.84 6.89
C ILE A 291 -9.44 -18.81 6.53
N ASP A 292 -9.01 -19.75 5.69
CA ASP A 292 -7.60 -19.89 5.29
C ASP A 292 -7.24 -18.89 4.18
N ASP A 293 -8.23 -18.50 3.35
CA ASP A 293 -8.01 -17.58 2.22
C ASP A 293 -8.44 -16.14 2.54
N CYS A 294 -9.32 -15.95 3.54
CA CYS A 294 -9.92 -14.67 3.83
C CYS A 294 -9.27 -13.98 5.04
N THR A 295 -8.91 -12.71 4.89
CA THR A 295 -8.38 -11.87 5.98
C THR A 295 -9.45 -10.99 6.64
N TYR A 296 -10.69 -11.07 6.17
CA TYR A 296 -11.87 -10.33 6.62
C TYR A 296 -12.87 -11.26 7.30
N SER A 297 -13.88 -10.69 7.95
CA SER A 297 -14.92 -11.45 8.65
C SER A 297 -15.85 -12.22 7.70
N LYS A 298 -16.29 -13.41 8.10
CA LYS A 298 -17.33 -14.19 7.42
C LYS A 298 -18.69 -13.46 7.33
N TYR A 299 -18.91 -12.49 8.19
CA TYR A 299 -20.13 -11.66 8.22
C TYR A 299 -20.06 -10.43 7.29
N SER A 300 -18.89 -10.20 6.66
CA SER A 300 -18.71 -9.06 5.76
C SER A 300 -19.70 -9.12 4.58
N SER A 301 -20.38 -8.01 4.31
CA SER A 301 -21.32 -7.94 3.20
C SER A 301 -20.60 -8.05 1.85
N LYS A 302 -21.33 -8.46 0.80
CA LYS A 302 -20.78 -8.49 -0.58
C LYS A 302 -20.39 -7.10 -1.10
N LYS A 303 -20.89 -6.02 -0.49
CA LYS A 303 -20.52 -4.64 -0.82
C LYS A 303 -19.19 -4.23 -0.20
N SER A 304 -18.73 -4.93 0.83
CA SER A 304 -17.51 -4.59 1.56
C SER A 304 -16.26 -4.67 0.68
N TYR A 305 -15.22 -3.97 1.09
CA TYR A 305 -13.92 -3.90 0.40
C TYR A 305 -12.81 -3.47 1.37
N GLY A 306 -11.59 -3.74 1.00
CA GLY A 306 -10.44 -3.34 1.82
C GLY A 306 -9.12 -3.76 1.23
N HIS A 307 -8.12 -3.86 2.07
CA HIS A 307 -6.79 -4.36 1.72
C HIS A 307 -6.00 -4.73 2.98
N SER A 308 -5.02 -5.60 2.84
CA SER A 308 -4.07 -5.94 3.90
C SER A 308 -2.67 -5.41 3.61
N GLY A 309 -1.86 -5.21 4.67
CA GLY A 309 -0.46 -4.84 4.58
C GLY A 309 0.45 -5.90 5.18
N TYR A 310 1.63 -6.10 4.57
CA TYR A 310 2.61 -7.11 4.98
C TYR A 310 3.07 -6.95 6.44
N THR A 311 3.17 -5.72 6.92
CA THR A 311 3.51 -5.37 8.31
C THR A 311 2.46 -5.77 9.34
N GLY A 312 1.33 -6.36 8.89
CA GLY A 312 0.22 -6.80 9.73
C GLY A 312 -0.94 -5.81 9.77
N THR A 313 -0.89 -4.78 8.97
CA THR A 313 -1.92 -3.75 8.88
C THR A 313 -3.11 -4.20 8.03
N PHE A 314 -4.29 -3.62 8.29
CA PHE A 314 -5.52 -3.99 7.62
C PHE A 314 -6.54 -2.87 7.68
N VAL A 315 -7.27 -2.70 6.59
CA VAL A 315 -8.46 -1.85 6.50
C VAL A 315 -9.56 -2.63 5.80
N TRP A 316 -10.75 -2.59 6.35
CA TRP A 316 -11.95 -3.15 5.74
C TRP A 316 -13.13 -2.22 5.95
N VAL A 317 -13.85 -1.94 4.89
CA VAL A 317 -14.99 -1.04 4.84
C VAL A 317 -16.20 -1.81 4.40
N ASP A 318 -17.29 -1.73 5.15
CA ASP A 318 -18.56 -2.34 4.81
C ASP A 318 -19.66 -1.28 4.72
N PRO A 319 -20.01 -0.86 3.49
CA PRO A 319 -21.04 0.15 3.28
C PRO A 319 -22.44 -0.28 3.72
N GLU A 320 -22.73 -1.60 3.73
CA GLU A 320 -24.04 -2.11 4.14
C GLU A 320 -24.30 -1.91 5.63
N TYR A 321 -23.23 -2.03 6.44
CA TYR A 321 -23.29 -1.84 7.89
C TYR A 321 -22.74 -0.49 8.34
N ASN A 322 -22.34 0.38 7.40
CA ASN A 322 -21.66 1.66 7.71
C ASN A 322 -20.46 1.45 8.65
N LEU A 323 -19.71 0.38 8.43
CA LEU A 323 -18.63 -0.07 9.31
C LEU A 323 -17.26 0.11 8.65
N ILE A 324 -16.30 0.61 9.43
CA ILE A 324 -14.89 0.63 9.08
C ILE A 324 -14.12 -0.12 10.17
N TYR A 325 -13.40 -1.16 9.79
CA TYR A 325 -12.48 -1.86 10.65
C TYR A 325 -11.04 -1.58 10.25
N ILE A 326 -10.26 -1.05 11.17
CA ILE A 326 -8.83 -0.77 10.99
C ILE A 326 -8.04 -1.50 12.07
N PHE A 327 -7.06 -2.27 11.63
CA PHE A 327 -6.13 -2.97 12.52
C PHE A 327 -4.70 -2.62 12.11
N LEU A 328 -3.91 -2.09 13.04
CA LEU A 328 -2.51 -1.78 12.83
C LEU A 328 -1.65 -2.61 13.77
N SER A 329 -0.58 -3.16 13.25
CA SER A 329 0.45 -3.86 14.01
C SER A 329 1.81 -3.74 13.31
N ASN A 330 2.87 -4.06 14.03
CA ASN A 330 4.20 -4.29 13.50
C ASN A 330 4.59 -5.76 13.65
N ARG A 331 3.73 -6.67 13.11
CA ARG A 331 3.93 -8.12 13.27
C ARG A 331 5.32 -8.61 12.85
N VAL A 332 5.95 -7.90 11.88
CA VAL A 332 7.29 -8.21 11.37
C VAL A 332 8.43 -7.80 12.32
N TYR A 333 8.12 -7.16 13.44
CA TYR A 333 9.09 -6.87 14.47
C TYR A 333 9.28 -8.11 15.38
N GLN A 334 10.43 -8.61 15.63
CA GLN A 334 11.78 -8.24 15.13
C GLN A 334 12.13 -8.87 13.79
N THR A 335 11.37 -9.88 13.35
CA THR A 335 11.61 -10.67 12.14
C THR A 335 10.32 -10.87 11.34
N ARG A 336 10.43 -10.86 10.02
CA ARG A 336 9.33 -11.17 9.08
C ARG A 336 8.81 -12.59 9.19
N GLU A 337 9.58 -13.49 9.80
CA GLU A 337 9.19 -14.88 10.06
C GLU A 337 8.10 -15.00 11.11
N ASN A 338 7.77 -13.93 11.84
CA ASN A 338 6.68 -13.94 12.80
C ASN A 338 5.31 -14.08 12.10
N GLY A 339 4.81 -15.32 12.02
CA GLY A 339 3.54 -15.68 11.39
C GLY A 339 2.31 -15.68 12.32
N LYS A 340 2.47 -15.42 13.63
CA LYS A 340 1.42 -15.60 14.65
C LYS A 340 0.11 -14.86 14.35
N LEU A 341 0.20 -13.69 13.72
CA LEU A 341 -1.00 -12.92 13.33
C LEU A 341 -1.91 -13.70 12.38
N TYR A 342 -1.31 -14.46 11.47
CA TYR A 342 -2.01 -15.27 10.46
C TYR A 342 -2.36 -16.65 11.03
N GLU A 343 -1.42 -17.31 11.68
CA GLU A 343 -1.60 -18.63 12.30
C GLU A 343 -2.80 -18.68 13.26
N TYR A 344 -2.97 -17.62 14.07
CA TYR A 344 -4.10 -17.52 15.00
C TYR A 344 -5.32 -16.79 14.44
N ASN A 345 -5.30 -16.35 13.18
CA ASN A 345 -6.36 -15.58 12.54
C ASN A 345 -6.85 -14.37 13.37
N ILE A 346 -5.91 -13.66 14.01
CA ILE A 346 -6.22 -12.63 15.02
C ILE A 346 -7.11 -11.53 14.43
N ARG A 347 -6.75 -10.99 13.24
CA ARG A 347 -7.50 -9.92 12.60
C ARG A 347 -8.92 -10.35 12.25
N THR A 348 -9.05 -11.54 11.67
CA THR A 348 -10.33 -12.12 11.25
C THR A 348 -11.25 -12.38 12.44
N LYS A 349 -10.72 -12.97 13.52
CA LYS A 349 -11.48 -13.20 14.75
C LYS A 349 -11.97 -11.92 15.42
N ILE A 350 -11.11 -10.89 15.50
CA ILE A 350 -11.53 -9.58 16.03
C ILE A 350 -12.64 -8.98 15.16
N HIS A 351 -12.51 -9.08 13.84
CA HIS A 351 -13.49 -8.61 12.90
C HIS A 351 -14.83 -9.36 13.03
N ASP A 352 -14.79 -10.68 13.23
CA ASP A 352 -16.00 -11.48 13.51
C ASP A 352 -16.70 -11.00 14.79
N TYR A 353 -15.96 -10.82 15.90
CA TYR A 353 -16.52 -10.31 17.16
C TYR A 353 -17.16 -8.91 17.02
N ILE A 354 -16.57 -8.04 16.19
CA ILE A 354 -17.17 -6.72 15.91
C ILE A 354 -18.54 -6.90 15.26
N TYR A 355 -18.67 -7.73 14.21
CA TYR A 355 -19.97 -8.00 13.57
C TYR A 355 -20.96 -8.67 14.54
N GLU A 356 -20.53 -9.66 15.28
CA GLU A 356 -21.38 -10.36 16.27
C GLU A 356 -21.93 -9.44 17.33
N SER A 357 -21.25 -8.34 17.66
CA SER A 357 -21.67 -7.38 18.67
C SER A 357 -22.91 -6.56 18.27
N PHE A 358 -23.22 -6.45 16.98
CA PHE A 358 -24.38 -5.67 16.50
C PHE A 358 -25.32 -6.45 15.58
N LEU A 359 -24.97 -7.68 15.16
CA LEU A 359 -25.87 -8.56 14.41
C LEU A 359 -26.76 -9.40 15.33
N LYS A 360 -26.47 -9.44 16.64
CA LYS A 360 -27.30 -10.05 17.67
C LYS A 360 -28.36 -9.07 18.13
#